data_552277406867894ac32592cfb2717f77
#
_entry.id   552277406867894ac32592cfb2717f77
#
_cell.length_a   1.000
_cell.length_b   1.000
_cell.length_c   1.000
_cell.angle_alpha   90.00
_cell.angle_beta   90.00
_cell.angle_gamma   90.00
#
_symmetry.space_group_name_H-M   'P 1'
#
loop_
_entity.id
_entity.type
_entity.pdbx_description
1 polymer ?
#
loop_
_entity_poly.entity_id
_entity_poly.type
_entity_poly.pdbx_seq_one_letter_code
_entity_poly.pdbx_strand_id
1 'polypeptide(L)'
;MALITTQEARDWLRLDNSDNDEVINGLITSAEEYITLTTGMSTVEQELSPLAKTACKFLLSLWYDPEQADSDKLQRSIDNLLKALS
;
A
#
# COMPACT_ATOMS: atom_id res chain seq x y z
N MET A 1 -2.61 -8.78 11.58
CA MET A 1 -1.31 -8.87 10.91
C MET A 1 -1.25 -7.91 9.74
N ALA A 2 -0.14 -7.24 9.54
CA ALA A 2 -0.04 -6.26 8.45
C ALA A 2 0.09 -6.94 7.09
N LEU A 3 -0.50 -6.36 6.06
CA LEU A 3 -0.45 -6.85 4.68
C LEU A 3 0.99 -6.92 4.18
N ILE A 4 1.79 -5.91 4.51
CA ILE A 4 3.24 -5.92 4.31
C ILE A 4 3.90 -5.52 5.62
N THR A 5 5.17 -5.91 5.78
CA THR A 5 5.91 -5.56 7.00
C THR A 5 6.48 -4.14 6.90
N THR A 6 6.83 -3.56 8.05
CA THR A 6 7.50 -2.27 8.09
C THR A 6 8.80 -2.30 7.29
N GLN A 7 9.54 -3.42 7.37
CA GLN A 7 10.78 -3.58 6.63
C GLN A 7 10.54 -3.59 5.12
N GLU A 8 9.50 -4.29 4.67
CA GLU A 8 9.13 -4.31 3.25
C GLU A 8 8.76 -2.90 2.76
N ALA A 9 8.03 -2.14 3.59
CA ALA A 9 7.65 -0.77 3.25
C ALA A 9 8.88 0.14 3.17
N ARG A 10 9.81 0.02 4.12
CA ARG A 10 11.05 0.80 4.10
C ARG A 10 11.87 0.49 2.85
N ASP A 11 12.00 -0.79 2.50
CA ASP A 11 12.72 -1.21 1.29
C ASP A 11 12.06 -0.64 0.04
N TRP A 12 10.74 -0.70 -0.02
CA TRP A 12 9.99 -0.17 -1.15
C TRP A 12 10.16 1.34 -1.30
N LEU A 13 10.14 2.06 -0.19
CA LEU A 13 10.29 3.52 -0.17
C LEU A 13 11.76 3.96 -0.16
N ARG A 14 12.70 3.01 -0.10
CA ARG A 14 14.15 3.25 -0.08
C ARG A 14 14.60 4.10 1.10
N LEU A 15 14.08 3.77 2.27
CA LEU A 15 14.43 4.45 3.51
C LEU A 15 15.52 3.69 4.25
N ASP A 16 16.54 4.42 4.69
CA ASP A 16 17.73 3.83 5.32
C ASP A 16 17.61 3.64 6.83
N ASN A 17 16.59 4.23 7.46
CA ASN A 17 16.44 4.21 8.90
C ASN A 17 14.99 3.99 9.32
N SER A 18 14.78 3.89 10.63
CA SER A 18 13.46 3.60 11.21
C SER A 18 12.75 4.84 11.77
N ASP A 19 13.22 6.03 11.46
CA ASP A 19 12.69 7.28 12.04
C ASP A 19 11.20 7.49 11.74
N ASN A 20 10.74 6.99 10.61
CA ASN A 20 9.35 7.16 10.17
C ASN A 20 8.51 5.89 10.28
N ASP A 21 8.98 4.88 11.02
CA ASP A 21 8.28 3.59 11.13
C ASP A 21 6.84 3.75 11.62
N GLU A 22 6.61 4.63 12.58
CA GLU A 22 5.27 4.86 13.12
C GLU A 22 4.32 5.41 12.05
N VAL A 23 4.79 6.36 11.26
CA VAL A 23 4.02 6.93 10.15
C VAL A 23 3.77 5.84 9.09
N ILE A 24 4.80 5.08 8.74
CA ILE A 24 4.71 4.01 7.76
C ILE A 24 3.70 2.95 8.20
N ASN A 25 3.74 2.53 9.45
CA ASN A 25 2.77 1.55 9.97
C ASN A 25 1.34 2.07 9.88
N GLY A 26 1.13 3.34 10.17
CA GLY A 26 -0.16 3.98 10.02
C GLY A 26 -0.65 3.98 8.57
N LEU A 27 0.25 4.25 7.63
CA LEU A 27 -0.09 4.22 6.21
C LEU A 27 -0.41 2.81 5.73
N ILE A 28 0.32 1.79 6.21
CA ILE A 28 0.03 0.39 5.87
C ILE A 28 -1.38 0.03 6.33
N THR A 29 -1.73 0.37 7.57
CA THR A 29 -3.06 0.12 8.11
C THR A 29 -4.14 0.83 7.29
N SER A 30 -3.90 2.08 6.92
CA SER A 30 -4.82 2.86 6.10
C SER A 30 -4.99 2.26 4.71
N ALA A 31 -3.90 1.75 4.12
CA ALA A 31 -3.94 1.10 2.82
C ALA A 31 -4.78 -0.18 2.87
N GLU A 32 -4.62 -0.98 3.92
CA GLU A 32 -5.44 -2.18 4.11
C GLU A 32 -6.92 -1.84 4.19
N GLU A 33 -7.25 -0.83 4.97
CA GLU A 33 -8.63 -0.36 5.12
C GLU A 33 -9.20 0.14 3.78
N TYR A 34 -8.40 0.91 3.05
CA TYR A 34 -8.78 1.42 1.74
C TYR A 34 -9.09 0.28 0.77
N ILE A 35 -8.24 -0.74 0.73
CA ILE A 35 -8.45 -1.92 -0.12
C ILE A 35 -9.71 -2.66 0.30
N THR A 36 -9.92 -2.85 1.60
CA THR A 36 -11.13 -3.50 2.12
C THR A 36 -12.39 -2.75 1.68
N LEU A 37 -12.40 -1.44 1.82
CA LEU A 37 -13.58 -0.62 1.50
C LEU A 37 -13.88 -0.57 0.00
N THR A 38 -12.84 -0.64 -0.83
CA THR A 38 -13.01 -0.52 -2.29
C THR A 38 -13.25 -1.86 -2.98
N THR A 39 -12.72 -2.95 -2.44
CA THR A 39 -12.80 -4.29 -3.08
C THR A 39 -13.69 -5.26 -2.33
N GLY A 40 -13.98 -5.01 -1.06
CA GLY A 40 -14.70 -5.96 -0.21
C GLY A 40 -13.84 -7.10 0.31
N MET A 41 -12.53 -7.09 0.04
CA MET A 41 -11.62 -8.14 0.52
C MET A 41 -11.33 -7.99 2.01
N SER A 42 -11.38 -9.10 2.75
CA SER A 42 -10.93 -9.12 4.14
C SER A 42 -9.41 -9.00 4.21
N THR A 43 -8.86 -8.68 5.39
CA THR A 43 -7.41 -8.61 5.58
C THR A 43 -6.73 -9.94 5.31
N VAL A 44 -7.39 -11.06 5.65
CA VAL A 44 -6.86 -12.41 5.36
C VAL A 44 -6.74 -12.63 3.86
N GLU A 45 -7.78 -12.27 3.10
CA GLU A 45 -7.77 -12.40 1.64
C GLU A 45 -6.67 -11.55 1.02
N GLN A 46 -6.48 -10.33 1.52
CA GLN A 46 -5.41 -9.44 1.05
C GLN A 46 -4.03 -10.03 1.26
N GLU A 47 -3.80 -10.63 2.42
CA GLU A 47 -2.52 -11.26 2.75
C GLU A 47 -2.14 -12.39 1.78
N LEU A 48 -3.14 -13.05 1.21
CA LEU A 48 -2.95 -14.13 0.26
C LEU A 48 -2.86 -13.66 -1.19
N SER A 49 -3.03 -12.37 -1.45
CA SER A 49 -3.08 -11.82 -2.79
C SER A 49 -1.84 -10.98 -3.11
N PRO A 50 -0.98 -11.41 -4.06
CA PRO A 50 0.13 -10.57 -4.51
C PRO A 50 -0.33 -9.23 -5.10
N LEU A 51 -1.49 -9.20 -5.76
CA LEU A 51 -2.05 -7.96 -6.32
C LEU A 51 -2.41 -6.97 -5.23
N ALA A 52 -2.98 -7.45 -4.12
CA ALA A 52 -3.32 -6.59 -2.98
C ALA A 52 -2.06 -6.02 -2.35
N LYS A 53 -1.00 -6.81 -2.22
CA LYS A 53 0.29 -6.34 -1.71
C LYS A 53 0.88 -5.26 -2.61
N THR A 54 0.81 -5.46 -3.91
CA THR A 54 1.29 -4.47 -4.89
C THR A 54 0.47 -3.18 -4.79
N ALA A 55 -0.85 -3.29 -4.68
CA ALA A 55 -1.72 -2.12 -4.49
C ALA A 55 -1.36 -1.36 -3.22
N CYS A 56 -1.09 -2.08 -2.13
CA CYS A 56 -0.66 -1.48 -0.87
C CYS A 56 0.63 -0.68 -1.04
N LYS A 57 1.62 -1.25 -1.72
CA LYS A 57 2.90 -0.58 -1.98
C LYS A 57 2.71 0.69 -2.80
N PHE A 58 1.86 0.64 -3.83
CA PHE A 58 1.58 1.82 -4.65
C PHE A 58 0.87 2.91 -3.84
N LEU A 59 -0.06 2.54 -2.96
CA LEU A 59 -0.71 3.48 -2.06
C LEU A 59 0.30 4.14 -1.12
N LEU A 60 1.25 3.38 -0.60
CA LEU A 60 2.32 3.93 0.22
C LEU A 60 3.12 4.98 -0.54
N SER A 61 3.51 4.68 -1.79
CA SER A 61 4.24 5.63 -2.62
C SER A 61 3.46 6.91 -2.83
N LEU A 62 2.17 6.78 -3.12
CA LEU A 62 1.30 7.93 -3.38
C LEU A 62 1.12 8.81 -2.14
N TRP A 63 0.95 8.20 -0.97
CA TRP A 63 0.64 8.91 0.26
C TRP A 63 1.87 9.40 1.02
N TYR A 64 2.97 8.62 0.96
CA TYR A 64 4.19 8.96 1.70
C TYR A 64 4.95 10.09 1.04
N ASP A 65 5.07 10.06 -0.28
CA ASP A 65 5.84 11.06 -1.02
C ASP A 65 5.16 11.40 -2.34
N PRO A 66 4.04 12.14 -2.29
CA PRO A 66 3.29 12.49 -3.50
C PRO A 66 4.07 13.38 -4.46
N GLU A 67 5.08 14.11 -3.98
CA GLU A 67 5.90 14.98 -4.82
C GLU A 67 6.86 14.19 -5.72
N GLN A 68 7.38 13.08 -5.21
CA GLN A 68 8.29 12.22 -5.96
C GLN A 68 7.55 11.24 -6.86
N ALA A 69 6.30 10.93 -6.52
CA ALA A 69 5.51 9.95 -7.25
C ALA A 69 4.83 10.60 -8.45
N ASP A 70 4.72 9.84 -9.55
CA ASP A 70 3.84 10.21 -10.65
C ASP A 70 2.41 9.87 -10.22
N SER A 71 1.75 10.82 -9.58
CA SER A 71 0.45 10.62 -8.94
C SER A 71 -0.62 10.11 -9.90
N ASP A 72 -0.68 10.66 -11.11
CA ASP A 72 -1.69 10.25 -12.10
C ASP A 72 -1.47 8.80 -12.54
N LYS A 73 -0.22 8.45 -12.81
CA LYS A 73 0.12 7.09 -13.22
C LYS A 73 -0.11 6.08 -12.10
N LEU A 74 0.31 6.42 -10.89
CA LEU A 74 0.09 5.57 -9.72
C LEU A 74 -1.40 5.38 -9.44
N GLN A 75 -2.18 6.45 -9.53
CA GLN A 75 -3.62 6.37 -9.28
C GLN A 75 -4.29 5.44 -10.29
N ARG A 76 -3.93 5.52 -11.57
CA ARG A 76 -4.46 4.62 -12.59
C ARG A 76 -4.08 3.16 -12.32
N SER A 77 -2.82 2.93 -11.95
CA SER A 77 -2.33 1.60 -11.62
C SER A 77 -3.08 1.02 -10.41
N ILE A 78 -3.29 1.83 -9.39
CA ILE A 78 -4.04 1.44 -8.21
C ILE A 78 -5.48 1.10 -8.58
N ASP A 79 -6.13 1.95 -9.37
CA ASP A 79 -7.52 1.73 -9.79
C ASP A 79 -7.66 0.43 -10.57
N ASN A 80 -6.71 0.14 -11.46
CA ASN A 80 -6.71 -1.09 -12.24
C ASN A 80 -6.51 -2.32 -11.35
N LEU A 81 -5.60 -2.24 -10.37
CA LEU A 81 -5.38 -3.32 -9.41
C LEU A 81 -6.63 -3.56 -8.55
N LEU A 82 -7.27 -2.51 -8.09
CA LEU A 82 -8.48 -2.62 -7.28
C LEU A 82 -9.65 -3.22 -8.08
N LYS A 83 -9.76 -2.87 -9.35
CA LYS A 83 -10.76 -3.49 -10.23
C LYS A 83 -10.51 -4.99 -10.37
N ALA A 84 -9.26 -5.38 -10.52
CA ALA A 84 -8.91 -6.80 -10.64
C ALA A 84 -9.20 -7.57 -9.36
N LEU A 85 -9.16 -6.89 -8.21
CA LEU A 85 -9.40 -7.50 -6.91
C LEU A 85 -10.87 -7.54 -6.50
N SER A 86 -11.70 -6.70 -7.08
CA SER A 86 -13.11 -6.62 -6.71
C SER A 86 -14.00 -7.64 -7.40
#